data_eb8bb2e3dcc8f906e3d0229a67728120
#
_entry.id   eb8bb2e3dcc8f906e3d0229a67728120
#
_cell.length_a   1.000
_cell.length_b   1.000
_cell.length_c   1.000
_cell.angle_alpha   90.00
_cell.angle_beta   90.00
_cell.angle_gamma   90.00
#
_symmetry.space_group_name_H-M   'P 1'
#
loop_
_entity.id
_entity.type
_entity.pdbx_description
1 polymer ?
#
loop_
_entity_poly.entity_id
_entity_poly.type
_entity_poly.pdbx_seq_one_letter_code
_entity_poly.pdbx_strand_id
1 'polypeptide(L)'
;MKKLSHVLVATFAASTLFLTACSKKPVHGAADSTPTGGPTSINPDTVAVAPDTSLESRTTTAADLANADKSVVDPVYFDLDRSAVPGRERPKIEAAVKWMKDNADKNIVLEGHCDWRGTAEYNLGLGDRRANAVKKYLQSLGIDPKRLETLSKGSTDAKQAGGDAEWQKDRRVDFLILRQPGTGPASAPAPGTS
;
A
#
# COMPACT_ATOMS: atom_id res chain seq x y z
N MET A 1 -58.96 -12.93 5.91
CA MET A 1 -59.19 -13.57 4.59
C MET A 1 -57.82 -13.75 3.95
N LYS A 2 -57.20 -14.85 4.19
CA LYS A 2 -57.00 -16.02 3.32
C LYS A 2 -56.63 -15.62 1.87
N LYS A 3 -55.39 -15.79 1.46
CA LYS A 3 -55.02 -16.63 0.31
C LYS A 3 -53.54 -16.99 0.36
N LEU A 4 -53.31 -18.16 0.69
CA LEU A 4 -52.35 -19.20 0.40
C LEU A 4 -52.21 -19.42 -1.10
N SER A 5 -51.03 -19.48 -1.67
CA SER A 5 -50.71 -20.14 -2.95
C SER A 5 -49.24 -20.59 -2.86
N HIS A 6 -49.04 -21.73 -2.62
CA HIS A 6 -48.68 -23.06 -3.15
C HIS A 6 -47.69 -23.00 -4.32
N VAL A 7 -46.47 -23.52 -4.02
CA VAL A 7 -45.74 -24.64 -4.69
C VAL A 7 -45.28 -24.42 -6.15
N LEU A 8 -43.99 -24.50 -6.35
CA LEU A 8 -43.48 -25.50 -7.28
C LEU A 8 -42.01 -25.86 -6.96
N VAL A 9 -41.88 -27.11 -6.52
CA VAL A 9 -40.60 -27.86 -6.41
C VAL A 9 -40.25 -28.31 -7.83
N ALA A 10 -39.05 -28.03 -8.27
CA ALA A 10 -38.49 -28.71 -9.43
C ALA A 10 -37.05 -29.10 -9.11
N THR A 11 -36.89 -30.35 -8.76
CA THR A 11 -35.63 -31.11 -8.70
C THR A 11 -35.08 -31.29 -10.11
N PHE A 12 -33.83 -30.87 -10.32
CA PHE A 12 -33.05 -31.40 -11.41
C PHE A 12 -31.68 -31.85 -10.89
N ALA A 13 -31.56 -33.17 -10.74
CA ALA A 13 -30.33 -33.89 -10.56
C ALA A 13 -29.70 -34.11 -11.97
N ALA A 14 -28.50 -33.65 -12.15
CA ALA A 14 -27.63 -34.16 -13.21
C ALA A 14 -26.19 -34.11 -12.74
N SER A 15 -25.74 -35.28 -12.35
CA SER A 15 -24.38 -35.73 -12.10
C SER A 15 -23.55 -35.64 -13.39
N THR A 16 -22.38 -34.99 -13.35
CA THR A 16 -21.27 -35.39 -14.23
C THR A 16 -19.95 -35.16 -13.48
N LEU A 17 -19.40 -36.29 -13.06
CA LEU A 17 -18.00 -36.46 -12.65
C LEU A 17 -17.09 -36.20 -13.87
N PHE A 18 -16.19 -35.22 -13.76
CA PHE A 18 -14.99 -35.20 -14.56
C PHE A 18 -13.77 -35.21 -13.63
N LEU A 19 -13.23 -36.43 -13.45
CA LEU A 19 -11.87 -36.62 -12.98
C LEU A 19 -10.93 -36.35 -14.14
N THR A 20 -10.19 -35.25 -14.08
CA THR A 20 -8.98 -35.07 -14.86
C THR A 20 -7.78 -35.10 -13.93
N ALA A 21 -7.12 -36.24 -13.90
CA ALA A 21 -5.83 -36.45 -13.28
C ALA A 21 -4.76 -35.73 -14.09
N CYS A 22 -4.15 -34.68 -13.55
CA CYS A 22 -2.91 -34.12 -14.07
C CYS A 22 -1.72 -34.82 -13.44
N SER A 23 -1.10 -35.70 -14.22
CA SER A 23 0.15 -36.38 -13.97
C SER A 23 1.31 -35.40 -13.88
N LYS A 24 1.99 -35.36 -12.71
CA LYS A 24 3.30 -34.73 -12.54
C LYS A 24 4.36 -35.64 -13.14
N LYS A 25 5.11 -35.16 -14.14
CA LYS A 25 6.36 -35.77 -14.57
C LYS A 25 7.52 -35.30 -13.69
N PRO A 26 8.31 -36.17 -13.07
CA PRO A 26 9.59 -35.81 -12.50
C PRO A 26 10.64 -35.77 -13.62
N VAL A 27 11.29 -34.64 -13.81
CA VAL A 27 12.49 -34.55 -14.64
C VAL A 27 13.69 -34.75 -13.72
N HIS A 28 14.23 -35.95 -13.73
CA HIS A 28 15.60 -36.22 -13.34
C HIS A 28 16.49 -36.07 -14.56
N GLY A 29 17.41 -35.16 -14.51
CA GLY A 29 18.49 -35.02 -15.46
C GLY A 29 19.74 -34.58 -14.70
N ALA A 30 20.49 -35.58 -14.18
CA ALA A 30 21.88 -35.38 -13.83
C ALA A 30 22.69 -35.37 -15.12
N ALA A 31 23.38 -34.30 -15.38
CA ALA A 31 24.50 -34.28 -16.31
C ALA A 31 25.61 -33.48 -15.67
N ASP A 32 26.56 -34.26 -15.23
CA ASP A 32 27.95 -33.91 -14.92
C ASP A 32 28.56 -33.22 -16.15
N SER A 33 29.04 -32.02 -15.98
CA SER A 33 29.92 -31.34 -16.95
C SER A 33 30.81 -30.38 -16.20
N THR A 34 31.94 -30.84 -15.80
CA THR A 34 33.10 -30.05 -15.39
C THR A 34 33.58 -29.20 -16.59
N PRO A 35 33.69 -27.90 -16.50
CA PRO A 35 34.60 -27.14 -17.37
C PRO A 35 35.82 -26.70 -16.53
N THR A 36 36.91 -27.33 -16.79
CA THR A 36 38.24 -26.78 -16.59
C THR A 36 38.39 -25.52 -17.45
N GLY A 37 38.52 -24.36 -16.84
CA GLY A 37 38.78 -23.09 -17.53
C GLY A 37 39.36 -22.08 -16.55
N GLY A 38 40.61 -21.73 -16.75
CA GLY A 38 41.50 -20.97 -15.86
C GLY A 38 41.01 -19.54 -15.51
N PRO A 39 41.77 -18.89 -14.61
CA PRO A 39 41.41 -17.58 -14.08
C PRO A 39 41.55 -16.48 -15.14
N THR A 40 40.44 -15.98 -15.63
CA THR A 40 40.45 -14.75 -16.41
C THR A 40 40.57 -13.57 -15.45
N SER A 41 41.74 -12.98 -15.45
CA SER A 41 42.02 -11.72 -14.76
C SER A 41 41.02 -10.64 -15.21
N ILE A 42 40.11 -10.28 -14.33
CA ILE A 42 39.23 -9.12 -14.53
C ILE A 42 40.04 -7.89 -14.16
N ASN A 43 40.41 -7.12 -15.17
CA ASN A 43 41.09 -5.84 -15.03
C ASN A 43 40.09 -4.82 -14.38
N PRO A 44 40.40 -4.23 -13.19
CA PRO A 44 39.47 -3.33 -12.50
C PRO A 44 39.44 -1.88 -13.05
N ASP A 45 40.08 -1.59 -14.16
CA ASP A 45 40.23 -0.22 -14.67
C ASP A 45 39.56 -0.03 -16.03
N THR A 46 38.23 -0.14 -16.11
CA THR A 46 37.43 0.58 -17.13
C THR A 46 35.94 0.32 -16.97
N VAL A 47 35.37 0.68 -15.83
CA VAL A 47 33.92 1.01 -15.77
C VAL A 47 33.85 2.47 -15.38
N ALA A 48 33.98 3.35 -16.37
CA ALA A 48 33.52 4.71 -16.23
C ALA A 48 31.98 4.66 -16.09
N VAL A 49 31.52 4.50 -14.87
CA VAL A 49 30.13 4.78 -14.52
C VAL A 49 29.99 6.29 -14.60
N ALA A 50 29.41 6.77 -15.70
CA ALA A 50 28.92 8.12 -15.77
C ALA A 50 27.95 8.29 -14.59
N PRO A 51 28.07 9.35 -13.77
CA PRO A 51 27.06 9.63 -12.76
C PRO A 51 25.76 9.96 -13.49
N ASP A 52 24.81 9.02 -13.47
CA ASP A 52 23.44 9.28 -13.89
C ASP A 52 22.83 10.24 -12.87
N THR A 53 22.91 11.53 -13.19
CA THR A 53 22.46 12.66 -12.37
C THR A 53 20.93 12.85 -12.43
N SER A 54 20.16 11.79 -12.59
CA SER A 54 18.70 11.90 -12.70
C SER A 54 17.89 11.11 -11.66
N LEU A 55 18.49 10.76 -10.53
CA LEU A 55 17.75 10.22 -9.38
C LEU A 55 17.84 11.21 -8.22
N GLU A 56 17.26 12.40 -8.38
CA GLU A 56 16.69 13.10 -7.23
C GLU A 56 15.47 12.31 -6.75
N SER A 57 15.73 11.14 -6.18
CA SER A 57 14.80 10.46 -5.30
C SER A 57 14.66 11.37 -4.09
N ARG A 58 13.59 12.14 -4.07
CA ARG A 58 13.23 12.98 -2.93
C ARG A 58 12.94 12.06 -1.76
N THR A 59 13.96 11.75 -0.99
CA THR A 59 13.83 10.94 0.21
C THR A 59 13.08 11.77 1.23
N THR A 60 11.82 11.40 1.51
CA THR A 60 11.02 12.00 2.58
C THR A 60 11.77 11.86 3.90
N THR A 61 12.04 12.99 4.54
CA THR A 61 12.79 13.01 5.80
C THR A 61 11.87 12.77 7.00
N ALA A 62 12.42 12.38 8.15
CA ALA A 62 11.67 12.27 9.39
C ALA A 62 11.02 13.61 9.80
N ALA A 63 11.65 14.74 9.47
CA ALA A 63 11.11 16.06 9.71
C ALA A 63 9.88 16.35 8.83
N ASP A 64 9.90 15.92 7.56
CA ASP A 64 8.74 16.05 6.66
C ASP A 64 7.55 15.26 7.18
N LEU A 65 7.78 14.04 7.69
CA LEU A 65 6.74 13.20 8.28
C LEU A 65 6.18 13.79 9.59
N ALA A 66 7.05 14.38 10.43
CA ALA A 66 6.62 15.00 11.69
C ALA A 66 5.73 16.24 11.46
N ASN A 67 5.94 16.96 10.34
CA ASN A 67 5.20 18.15 9.96
C ASN A 67 4.06 17.86 8.95
N ALA A 68 3.83 16.60 8.61
CA ALA A 68 2.79 16.23 7.65
C ALA A 68 1.38 16.46 8.23
N ASP A 69 0.46 16.90 7.39
CA ASP A 69 -0.95 17.06 7.74
C ASP A 69 -1.70 15.73 7.52
N LYS A 70 -2.36 15.23 8.56
CA LYS A 70 -3.16 13.99 8.55
C LYS A 70 -4.68 14.26 8.51
N SER A 71 -5.11 15.51 8.61
CA SER A 71 -6.52 15.85 8.83
C SER A 71 -7.33 16.05 7.56
N VAL A 72 -6.68 16.05 6.40
CA VAL A 72 -7.32 16.47 5.14
C VAL A 72 -8.09 15.33 4.46
N VAL A 73 -7.63 14.10 4.64
CA VAL A 73 -8.23 12.91 4.04
C VAL A 73 -8.45 11.85 5.11
N ASP A 74 -9.65 11.27 5.12
CA ASP A 74 -10.01 10.23 6.07
C ASP A 74 -9.18 8.95 5.86
N PRO A 75 -8.76 8.27 6.94
CA PRO A 75 -8.05 7.00 6.86
C PRO A 75 -8.85 5.91 6.17
N VAL A 76 -8.15 5.04 5.45
CA VAL A 76 -8.70 3.81 4.86
C VAL A 76 -8.52 2.65 5.83
N TYR A 77 -9.61 1.99 6.23
CA TYR A 77 -9.59 0.90 7.20
C TYR A 77 -9.60 -0.48 6.53
N PHE A 78 -8.96 -1.44 7.20
CA PHE A 78 -8.81 -2.80 6.70
C PHE A 78 -9.38 -3.84 7.67
N ASP A 79 -9.84 -4.96 7.12
CA ASP A 79 -10.23 -6.11 7.91
C ASP A 79 -8.98 -6.80 8.50
N LEU A 80 -9.20 -7.65 9.51
CA LEU A 80 -8.13 -8.42 10.13
C LEU A 80 -7.38 -9.23 9.08
N ASP A 81 -6.05 -9.12 9.11
CA ASP A 81 -5.14 -9.86 8.23
C ASP A 81 -5.41 -9.69 6.72
N ARG A 82 -6.02 -8.57 6.34
CA ARG A 82 -6.28 -8.22 4.94
C ARG A 82 -5.52 -6.98 4.51
N SER A 83 -5.11 -6.97 3.24
CA SER A 83 -4.46 -5.84 2.57
C SER A 83 -5.21 -5.37 1.31
N ALA A 84 -6.24 -6.10 0.87
CA ALA A 84 -7.09 -5.64 -0.22
C ALA A 84 -7.97 -4.47 0.25
N VAL A 85 -8.07 -3.41 -0.56
CA VAL A 85 -8.92 -2.24 -0.26
C VAL A 85 -10.39 -2.66 -0.23
N PRO A 86 -11.08 -2.55 0.93
CA PRO A 86 -12.49 -2.90 1.00
C PRO A 86 -13.34 -1.97 0.13
N GLY A 87 -14.41 -2.50 -0.48
CA GLY A 87 -15.29 -1.69 -1.34
C GLY A 87 -15.91 -0.48 -0.62
N ARG A 88 -16.22 -0.62 0.66
CA ARG A 88 -16.77 0.44 1.52
C ARG A 88 -15.79 1.61 1.76
N GLU A 89 -14.51 1.38 1.59
CA GLU A 89 -13.45 2.39 1.80
C GLU A 89 -13.07 3.15 0.52
N ARG A 90 -13.49 2.67 -0.65
CA ARG A 90 -13.16 3.31 -1.95
C ARG A 90 -13.59 4.76 -2.07
N PRO A 91 -14.78 5.18 -1.59
CA PRO A 91 -15.18 6.58 -1.65
C PRO A 91 -14.21 7.54 -0.96
N LYS A 92 -13.53 7.11 0.11
CA LYS A 92 -12.50 7.92 0.78
C LYS A 92 -11.27 8.11 -0.12
N ILE A 93 -10.85 7.06 -0.83
CA ILE A 93 -9.74 7.16 -1.78
C ILE A 93 -10.11 8.05 -2.97
N GLU A 94 -11.35 7.98 -3.43
CA GLU A 94 -11.86 8.87 -4.49
C GLU A 94 -11.90 10.34 -4.04
N ALA A 95 -12.25 10.60 -2.77
CA ALA A 95 -12.15 11.94 -2.18
C ALA A 95 -10.69 12.42 -2.11
N ALA A 96 -9.74 11.51 -1.75
CA ALA A 96 -8.31 11.79 -1.80
C ALA A 96 -7.84 12.16 -3.21
N VAL A 97 -8.31 11.43 -4.24
CA VAL A 97 -8.00 11.72 -5.65
C VAL A 97 -8.46 13.13 -6.04
N LYS A 98 -9.70 13.49 -5.68
CA LYS A 98 -10.22 14.83 -5.94
C LYS A 98 -9.33 15.89 -5.29
N TRP A 99 -9.04 15.72 -4.00
CA TRP A 99 -8.18 16.64 -3.27
C TRP A 99 -6.79 16.76 -3.92
N MET A 100 -6.17 15.64 -4.34
CA MET A 100 -4.87 15.62 -5.00
C MET A 100 -4.87 16.30 -6.36
N LYS A 101 -5.97 16.25 -7.10
CA LYS A 101 -6.13 16.97 -8.38
C LYS A 101 -6.25 18.47 -8.16
N ASP A 102 -6.96 18.88 -7.11
CA ASP A 102 -7.10 20.29 -6.73
C ASP A 102 -5.80 20.87 -6.13
N ASN A 103 -4.89 19.99 -5.65
CA ASN A 103 -3.60 20.33 -5.03
C ASN A 103 -2.44 19.64 -5.75
N ALA A 104 -2.18 20.02 -7.00
CA ALA A 104 -1.22 19.36 -7.89
C ALA A 104 0.24 19.44 -7.40
N ASP A 105 0.56 20.42 -6.57
CA ASP A 105 1.88 20.67 -5.97
C ASP A 105 2.19 19.80 -4.75
N LYS A 106 1.20 19.09 -4.19
CA LYS A 106 1.36 18.30 -2.96
C LYS A 106 1.69 16.84 -3.24
N ASN A 107 2.57 16.29 -2.42
CA ASN A 107 2.90 14.88 -2.37
C ASN A 107 2.29 14.24 -1.11
N ILE A 108 1.99 12.94 -1.19
CA ILE A 108 1.40 12.18 -0.09
C ILE A 108 2.26 10.97 0.23
N VAL A 109 2.49 10.73 1.51
CA VAL A 109 2.98 9.46 2.03
C VAL A 109 1.79 8.66 2.57
N LEU A 110 1.68 7.43 2.13
CA LEU A 110 0.67 6.47 2.59
C LEU A 110 1.28 5.65 3.72
N GLU A 111 0.85 5.91 4.95
CA GLU A 111 1.39 5.28 6.15
C GLU A 111 0.51 4.10 6.58
N GLY A 112 1.03 2.88 6.45
CA GLY A 112 0.31 1.65 6.74
C GLY A 112 0.49 1.17 8.18
N HIS A 113 -0.64 0.88 8.84
CA HIS A 113 -0.71 0.45 10.24
C HIS A 113 -1.40 -0.90 10.38
N CYS A 114 -1.06 -1.61 11.45
CA CYS A 114 -1.66 -2.87 11.88
C CYS A 114 -2.05 -2.79 13.35
N ASP A 115 -2.95 -3.66 13.79
CA ASP A 115 -3.17 -3.87 15.21
C ASP A 115 -2.00 -4.63 15.85
N TRP A 116 -2.02 -4.77 17.18
CA TRP A 116 -0.92 -5.32 17.96
C TRP A 116 -0.67 -6.82 17.78
N ARG A 117 -1.62 -7.56 17.18
CA ARG A 117 -1.54 -9.02 17.02
C ARG A 117 -0.53 -9.41 15.95
N GLY A 118 0.25 -10.46 16.24
CA GLY A 118 1.31 -10.95 15.35
C GLY A 118 2.70 -10.44 15.71
N THR A 119 3.70 -10.81 14.89
CA THR A 119 5.08 -10.33 15.09
C THR A 119 5.28 -8.95 14.46
N ALA A 120 6.27 -8.22 14.94
CA ALA A 120 6.60 -6.89 14.41
C ALA A 120 6.94 -6.96 12.92
N GLU A 121 7.73 -7.95 12.50
CA GLU A 121 8.15 -8.16 11.11
C GLU A 121 6.95 -8.46 10.20
N TYR A 122 6.05 -9.34 10.66
CA TYR A 122 4.83 -9.66 9.93
C TYR A 122 3.97 -8.41 9.73
N ASN A 123 3.75 -7.66 10.81
CA ASN A 123 2.94 -6.44 10.77
C ASN A 123 3.58 -5.34 9.92
N LEU A 124 4.90 -5.21 9.94
CA LEU A 124 5.62 -4.29 9.06
C LEU A 124 5.34 -4.64 7.59
N GLY A 125 5.46 -5.92 7.21
CA GLY A 125 5.13 -6.38 5.87
C GLY A 125 3.64 -6.23 5.51
N LEU A 126 2.72 -6.44 6.47
CA LEU A 126 1.27 -6.25 6.24
C LEU A 126 0.91 -4.77 6.05
N GLY A 127 1.51 -3.88 6.87
CA GLY A 127 1.34 -2.43 6.72
C GLY A 127 1.82 -1.92 5.36
N ASP A 128 2.99 -2.42 4.89
CA ASP A 128 3.50 -2.10 3.56
C ASP A 128 2.56 -2.58 2.45
N ARG A 129 2.05 -3.82 2.52
CA ARG A 129 1.07 -4.32 1.54
C ARG A 129 -0.20 -3.47 1.50
N ARG A 130 -0.71 -2.98 2.65
CA ARG A 130 -1.87 -2.08 2.75
C ARG A 130 -1.60 -0.74 2.08
N ALA A 131 -0.48 -0.09 2.41
CA ALA A 131 -0.08 1.18 1.81
C ALA A 131 0.07 1.05 0.28
N ASN A 132 0.72 -0.01 -0.20
CA ASN A 132 0.87 -0.29 -1.62
C ASN A 132 -0.47 -0.59 -2.32
N ALA A 133 -1.44 -1.22 -1.65
CA ALA A 133 -2.77 -1.44 -2.22
C ALA A 133 -3.52 -0.12 -2.45
N VAL A 134 -3.46 0.82 -1.48
CA VAL A 134 -4.03 2.16 -1.64
C VAL A 134 -3.29 2.94 -2.73
N LYS A 135 -1.95 2.89 -2.76
CA LYS A 135 -1.14 3.51 -3.82
C LYS A 135 -1.55 3.04 -5.21
N LYS A 136 -1.67 1.74 -5.42
CA LYS A 136 -2.10 1.16 -6.70
C LYS A 136 -3.50 1.63 -7.11
N TYR A 137 -4.41 1.75 -6.14
CA TYR A 137 -5.76 2.22 -6.42
C TYR A 137 -5.76 3.71 -6.80
N LEU A 138 -5.01 4.58 -6.11
CA LEU A 138 -4.81 5.99 -6.48
C LEU A 138 -4.22 6.13 -7.90
N GLN A 139 -3.22 5.31 -8.24
CA GLN A 139 -2.62 5.29 -9.58
C GLN A 139 -3.63 4.89 -10.65
N SER A 140 -4.49 3.90 -10.37
CA SER A 140 -5.55 3.49 -11.31
C SER A 140 -6.59 4.58 -11.56
N LEU A 141 -6.72 5.56 -10.63
CA LEU A 141 -7.56 6.74 -10.75
C LEU A 141 -6.84 7.97 -11.33
N GLY A 142 -5.61 7.77 -11.82
CA GLY A 142 -4.85 8.77 -12.57
C GLY A 142 -3.94 9.68 -11.73
N ILE A 143 -3.57 9.27 -10.50
CA ILE A 143 -2.56 10.01 -9.72
C ILE A 143 -1.15 9.56 -10.13
N ASP A 144 -0.26 10.53 -10.37
CA ASP A 144 1.13 10.28 -10.74
C ASP A 144 1.85 9.49 -9.62
N PRO A 145 2.50 8.35 -9.95
CA PRO A 145 3.28 7.56 -9.00
C PRO A 145 4.35 8.34 -8.24
N LYS A 146 4.93 9.38 -8.85
CA LYS A 146 5.97 10.24 -8.25
C LYS A 146 5.45 11.10 -7.09
N ARG A 147 4.14 11.27 -7.00
CA ARG A 147 3.48 12.01 -5.91
C ARG A 147 3.09 11.13 -4.73
N LEU A 148 3.35 9.81 -4.83
CA LEU A 148 2.90 8.82 -3.87
C LEU A 148 4.08 8.04 -3.32
N GLU A 149 4.34 8.19 -2.03
CA GLU A 149 5.28 7.36 -1.28
C GLU A 149 4.52 6.41 -0.35
N THR A 150 5.17 5.34 0.08
CA THR A 150 4.61 4.38 1.05
C THR A 150 5.55 4.22 2.22
N LEU A 151 4.98 4.14 3.42
CA LEU A 151 5.69 3.88 4.66
C LEU A 151 4.88 2.85 5.47
N SER A 152 5.55 1.89 6.08
CA SER A 152 4.91 1.00 7.05
C SER A 152 5.36 1.30 8.46
N LYS A 153 4.40 1.46 9.37
CA LYS A 153 4.60 1.51 10.83
C LYS A 153 4.33 0.16 11.47
N GLY A 154 3.77 -0.79 10.73
CA GLY A 154 3.38 -2.06 11.31
C GLY A 154 2.48 -1.87 12.52
N SER A 155 2.83 -2.49 13.64
CA SER A 155 2.10 -2.38 14.92
C SER A 155 2.77 -1.44 15.94
N THR A 156 3.70 -0.57 15.52
CA THR A 156 4.47 0.30 16.43
C THR A 156 3.56 1.22 17.26
N ASP A 157 2.49 1.74 16.65
CA ASP A 157 1.57 2.68 17.29
C ASP A 157 0.29 1.98 17.82
N ALA A 158 0.24 0.63 17.72
CA ALA A 158 -0.94 -0.13 18.08
C ALA A 158 -1.13 -0.26 19.60
N LYS A 159 -2.39 -0.22 20.02
CA LYS A 159 -2.76 -0.37 21.43
C LYS A 159 -3.19 -1.81 21.73
N GLN A 160 -2.58 -2.43 22.74
CA GLN A 160 -2.98 -3.77 23.18
C GLN A 160 -4.27 -3.74 24.01
N ALA A 161 -4.49 -2.66 24.75
CA ALA A 161 -5.70 -2.47 25.55
C ALA A 161 -6.91 -2.19 24.65
N GLY A 162 -8.07 -2.75 25.02
CA GLY A 162 -9.30 -2.57 24.28
C GLY A 162 -9.83 -3.87 23.68
N GLY A 163 -10.81 -3.74 22.81
CA GLY A 163 -11.44 -4.83 22.07
C GLY A 163 -11.30 -4.68 20.57
N ASP A 164 -11.96 -5.54 19.80
CA ASP A 164 -11.82 -5.54 18.33
C ASP A 164 -12.24 -4.21 17.67
N ALA A 165 -13.17 -3.47 18.29
CA ALA A 165 -13.61 -2.16 17.81
C ALA A 165 -12.47 -1.10 17.89
N GLU A 166 -11.64 -1.15 18.94
CA GLU A 166 -10.46 -0.28 19.08
C GLU A 166 -9.36 -0.73 18.12
N TRP A 167 -9.11 -2.04 18.04
CA TRP A 167 -8.09 -2.60 17.16
C TRP A 167 -8.43 -2.39 15.67
N GLN A 168 -9.73 -2.32 15.33
CA GLN A 168 -10.17 -1.94 13.98
C GLN A 168 -9.63 -0.57 13.56
N LYS A 169 -9.51 0.37 14.49
CA LYS A 169 -8.96 1.71 14.22
C LYS A 169 -7.46 1.70 13.96
N ASP A 170 -6.75 0.69 14.47
CA ASP A 170 -5.32 0.53 14.21
C ASP A 170 -5.05 -0.04 12.81
N ARG A 171 -5.98 -0.83 12.27
CA ARG A 171 -5.85 -1.44 10.93
C ARG A 171 -6.21 -0.45 9.83
N ARG A 172 -5.30 0.48 9.51
CA ARG A 172 -5.58 1.58 8.59
C ARG A 172 -4.38 1.96 7.72
N VAL A 173 -4.67 2.79 6.73
CA VAL A 173 -3.67 3.58 5.99
C VAL A 173 -4.03 5.04 6.15
N ASP A 174 -3.10 5.81 6.69
CA ASP A 174 -3.19 7.26 6.83
C ASP A 174 -2.61 7.96 5.61
N PHE A 175 -3.17 9.12 5.26
CA PHE A 175 -2.67 9.99 4.20
C PHE A 175 -1.89 11.14 4.84
N LEU A 176 -0.56 11.13 4.69
CA LEU A 176 0.32 12.16 5.20
C LEU A 176 0.63 13.15 4.08
N ILE A 177 0.08 14.35 4.17
CA ILE A 177 0.33 15.40 3.19
C ILE A 177 1.62 16.12 3.56
N LEU A 178 2.63 15.98 2.71
CA LEU A 178 3.91 16.63 2.93
C LEU A 178 3.79 18.14 2.69
N ARG A 179 4.18 18.92 3.68
CA ARG A 179 4.35 20.35 3.50
C ARG A 179 5.65 20.58 2.72
N GLN A 180 5.58 21.37 1.65
CA GLN A 180 6.81 21.78 0.98
C GLN A 180 7.65 22.66 1.91
N PRO A 181 8.96 22.41 2.04
CA PRO A 181 9.83 23.32 2.78
C PRO A 181 9.77 24.71 2.15
N GLY A 182 9.22 25.68 2.88
CA GLY A 182 9.07 27.07 2.42
C GLY A 182 7.64 27.63 2.40
N THR A 183 6.59 26.83 2.52
CA THR A 183 5.23 27.33 2.78
C THR A 183 4.94 27.25 4.29
N GLY A 184 5.65 28.05 5.07
CA GLY A 184 5.19 28.41 6.40
C GLY A 184 3.79 29.05 6.30
N PRO A 185 2.98 29.03 7.38
CA PRO A 185 1.71 29.76 7.36
C PRO A 185 2.01 31.18 6.90
N ALA A 186 1.26 31.62 5.89
CA ALA A 186 1.40 33.00 5.40
C ALA A 186 1.40 33.91 6.62
N SER A 187 2.53 34.56 6.86
CA SER A 187 2.68 35.58 7.90
C SER A 187 1.50 36.52 7.78
N ALA A 188 0.66 36.53 8.81
CA ALA A 188 -0.43 37.51 8.88
C ALA A 188 0.16 38.89 8.62
N PRO A 189 -0.47 39.75 7.80
CA PRO A 189 0.03 41.09 7.56
C PRO A 189 0.16 41.78 8.93
N ALA A 190 1.35 42.32 9.19
CA ALA A 190 1.60 43.09 10.40
C ALA A 190 0.56 44.20 10.51
N PRO A 191 -0.04 44.48 11.70
CA PRO A 191 -0.95 45.58 11.86
C PRO A 191 -0.21 46.86 11.53
N GLY A 192 -0.72 47.61 10.52
CA GLY A 192 -0.16 48.87 10.11
C GLY A 192 -0.18 49.83 11.31
N THR A 193 1.01 50.32 11.69
CA THR A 193 1.16 51.47 12.56
C THR A 193 0.76 52.71 11.79
N SER A 194 -0.39 53.27 12.21
CA SER A 194 -0.82 54.65 11.87
C SER A 194 -0.10 55.63 12.74
#